data_508a4181fa382680d62e672d523a89bf
#
_entry.id   508a4181fa382680d62e672d523a89bf
#
_cell.length_a   1.000
_cell.length_b   1.000
_cell.length_c   1.000
_cell.angle_alpha   90.00
_cell.angle_beta   90.00
_cell.angle_gamma   90.00
#
_symmetry.space_group_name_H-M   'P 1'
#
loop_
_entity.id
_entity.type
_entity.pdbx_description
1 polymer ?
#
loop_
_entity_poly.entity_id
_entity_poly.type
_entity_poly.pdbx_seq_one_letter_code
_entity_poly.pdbx_strand_id
1 'polypeptide(L)'
;MWYKIFDKIRIPPDSTKFQKWRFAFFCHCDYFCVMETMKLHIGLRGREETIVTEDLLARNVGSGLVKVYATAMMIALIEKAAVYSVEPYLEPGQGTVGTHVDVSHCSATPLGMKVWAETELVGIDRRKLIFRVAAYDERGLIGEGRHERFIIDNQKFQAKADAK
;
A
#
# COMPACT_ATOMS: atom_id res chain seq x y z
N MET A 1 -12.50 -10.17 -37.83
CA MET A 1 -13.92 -10.05 -37.46
C MET A 1 -14.15 -10.64 -36.06
N TRP A 2 -13.41 -10.06 -35.03
CA TRP A 2 -13.42 -10.47 -33.62
C TRP A 2 -13.24 -9.26 -32.70
N TYR A 3 -14.08 -8.22 -32.87
CA TYR A 3 -14.01 -7.01 -32.02
C TYR A 3 -15.43 -6.50 -31.74
N LYS A 4 -16.28 -7.30 -31.06
CA LYS A 4 -17.61 -6.83 -30.60
C LYS A 4 -18.25 -7.74 -29.55
N ILE A 5 -17.55 -8.14 -28.47
CA ILE A 5 -18.20 -8.88 -27.35
C ILE A 5 -17.88 -8.31 -25.96
N PHE A 6 -17.17 -7.19 -25.82
CA PHE A 6 -16.80 -6.68 -24.48
C PHE A 6 -17.69 -5.57 -23.90
N ASP A 7 -18.79 -5.19 -24.55
CA ASP A 7 -19.60 -4.03 -24.13
C ASP A 7 -20.85 -4.35 -23.26
N LYS A 8 -20.94 -5.50 -22.62
CA LYS A 8 -22.11 -5.86 -21.77
C LYS A 8 -21.83 -6.53 -20.44
N ILE A 9 -20.70 -6.29 -19.79
CA ILE A 9 -20.51 -6.74 -18.41
C ILE A 9 -20.62 -5.53 -17.47
N ARG A 10 -21.83 -5.28 -17.00
CA ARG A 10 -22.10 -4.36 -15.89
C ARG A 10 -21.63 -5.02 -14.61
N ILE A 11 -20.55 -4.53 -14.01
CA ILE A 11 -20.04 -4.98 -12.70
C ILE A 11 -20.92 -4.34 -11.61
N PRO A 12 -21.55 -5.10 -10.71
CA PRO A 12 -22.29 -4.53 -9.59
C PRO A 12 -21.34 -4.04 -8.47
N PRO A 13 -21.72 -2.99 -7.72
CA PRO A 13 -20.85 -2.33 -6.73
C PRO A 13 -20.86 -3.00 -5.34
N ASP A 14 -20.80 -4.33 -5.25
CA ASP A 14 -20.77 -5.02 -3.95
C ASP A 14 -19.61 -5.99 -3.87
N SER A 15 -18.61 -5.59 -3.08
CA SER A 15 -17.34 -6.30 -2.89
C SER A 15 -17.44 -7.64 -2.14
N THR A 16 -18.62 -7.99 -1.61
CA THR A 16 -18.80 -9.22 -0.82
C THR A 16 -19.10 -10.47 -1.66
N LYS A 17 -19.33 -10.32 -2.97
CA LYS A 17 -19.67 -11.43 -3.87
C LYS A 17 -18.52 -11.98 -4.72
N PHE A 18 -17.31 -11.41 -4.58
CA PHE A 18 -16.14 -11.84 -5.38
C PHE A 18 -15.60 -13.23 -5.02
N GLN A 19 -15.99 -13.80 -3.89
CA GLN A 19 -15.51 -15.13 -3.43
C GLN A 19 -16.32 -16.33 -3.94
N LYS A 20 -17.47 -16.14 -4.60
CA LYS A 20 -18.37 -17.26 -4.99
C LYS A 20 -18.35 -17.67 -6.47
N TRP A 21 -17.62 -16.96 -7.35
CA TRP A 21 -17.62 -17.26 -8.79
C TRP A 21 -16.39 -18.06 -9.28
N ARG A 22 -15.62 -18.68 -8.39
CA ARG A 22 -14.46 -19.52 -8.76
C ARG A 22 -14.82 -20.99 -9.05
N PHE A 23 -16.10 -21.37 -9.04
CA PHE A 23 -16.52 -22.76 -9.27
C PHE A 23 -17.69 -22.86 -10.24
N ALA A 24 -17.52 -22.55 -11.50
CA ALA A 24 -18.37 -23.09 -12.58
C ALA A 24 -17.84 -22.65 -13.94
N PHE A 25 -16.82 -23.31 -14.45
CA PHE A 25 -16.67 -23.60 -15.87
C PHE A 25 -15.57 -24.65 -16.03
N PHE A 26 -15.96 -25.91 -15.86
CA PHE A 26 -15.17 -27.03 -16.30
C PHE A 26 -15.35 -27.13 -17.82
N CYS A 27 -14.44 -26.63 -18.60
CA CYS A 27 -14.25 -27.06 -19.97
C CYS A 27 -12.86 -27.67 -20.08
N HIS A 28 -12.87 -28.93 -20.47
CA HIS A 28 -11.71 -29.80 -20.68
C HIS A 28 -10.80 -29.19 -21.77
N CYS A 29 -9.79 -28.48 -21.36
CA CYS A 29 -8.62 -28.18 -22.17
C CYS A 29 -7.45 -28.00 -21.19
N ASP A 30 -6.40 -28.74 -21.40
CA ASP A 30 -5.16 -28.74 -20.62
C ASP A 30 -4.50 -27.35 -20.59
N TYR A 31 -5.08 -26.44 -19.81
CA TYR A 31 -4.41 -25.25 -19.34
C TYR A 31 -3.88 -25.55 -17.94
N PHE A 32 -2.71 -26.14 -17.90
CA PHE A 32 -1.82 -25.99 -16.76
C PHE A 32 -1.46 -24.51 -16.70
N CYS A 33 -2.40 -23.68 -16.19
CA CYS A 33 -2.11 -22.32 -15.79
C CYS A 33 -1.14 -22.47 -14.63
N VAL A 34 0.15 -22.44 -14.93
CA VAL A 34 1.21 -22.23 -13.96
C VAL A 34 0.83 -20.93 -13.27
N MET A 35 0.20 -21.03 -12.10
CA MET A 35 0.20 -19.95 -11.12
C MET A 35 1.67 -19.80 -10.72
N GLU A 36 2.39 -19.05 -11.54
CA GLU A 36 3.68 -18.53 -11.16
C GLU A 36 3.41 -17.72 -9.90
N THR A 37 3.75 -18.28 -8.74
CA THR A 37 3.65 -17.58 -7.47
C THR A 37 4.49 -16.32 -7.64
N MET A 38 3.83 -15.17 -7.70
CA MET A 38 4.51 -13.89 -7.84
C MET A 38 5.46 -13.75 -6.66
N LYS A 39 6.76 -13.87 -6.93
CA LYS A 39 7.78 -13.82 -5.87
C LYS A 39 8.10 -12.38 -5.52
N LEU A 40 8.24 -12.14 -4.24
CA LEU A 40 8.76 -10.88 -3.71
C LEU A 40 10.14 -10.59 -4.31
N HIS A 41 10.34 -9.42 -4.93
CA HIS A 41 11.60 -9.04 -5.58
C HIS A 41 11.89 -7.54 -5.45
N ILE A 42 13.15 -7.18 -5.55
CA ILE A 42 13.59 -5.79 -5.56
C ILE A 42 13.03 -5.09 -6.81
N GLY A 43 12.67 -3.81 -6.68
CA GLY A 43 12.09 -3.01 -7.74
C GLY A 43 10.55 -2.93 -7.70
N LEU A 44 9.87 -3.65 -6.76
CA LEU A 44 8.44 -3.47 -6.54
C LEU A 44 8.14 -2.03 -6.14
N ARG A 45 7.13 -1.45 -6.79
CA ARG A 45 6.71 -0.07 -6.55
C ARG A 45 5.30 0.00 -6.01
N GLY A 46 5.08 0.93 -5.09
CA GLY A 46 3.77 1.27 -4.56
C GLY A 46 3.48 2.74 -4.72
N ARG A 47 2.19 3.05 -4.86
CA ARG A 47 1.69 4.43 -4.88
C ARG A 47 0.34 4.47 -4.19
N GLU A 48 0.19 5.42 -3.27
CA GLU A 48 -1.07 5.74 -2.62
C GLU A 48 -1.27 7.25 -2.63
N GLU A 49 -2.52 7.68 -2.72
CA GLU A 49 -2.86 9.09 -2.78
C GLU A 49 -4.08 9.43 -1.93
N THR A 50 -4.17 10.68 -1.50
CA THR A 50 -5.31 11.23 -0.78
C THR A 50 -5.44 12.73 -1.02
N ILE A 51 -6.54 13.33 -0.57
CA ILE A 51 -6.71 14.77 -0.50
C ILE A 51 -6.53 15.17 0.97
N VAL A 52 -5.82 16.25 1.24
CA VAL A 52 -5.64 16.77 2.60
C VAL A 52 -6.97 17.28 3.15
N THR A 53 -7.56 16.51 4.05
CA THR A 53 -8.80 16.84 4.78
C THR A 53 -8.50 17.42 6.15
N GLU A 54 -9.51 17.95 6.85
CA GLU A 54 -9.34 18.57 8.17
C GLU A 54 -8.72 17.63 9.20
N ASP A 55 -9.07 16.36 9.19
CA ASP A 55 -8.55 15.31 10.08
C ASP A 55 -7.08 14.97 9.84
N LEU A 56 -6.52 15.32 8.66
CA LEU A 56 -5.12 15.13 8.33
C LEU A 56 -4.21 16.32 8.66
N LEU A 57 -4.78 17.40 9.19
CA LEU A 57 -4.02 18.60 9.54
C LEU A 57 -3.25 18.45 10.85
N ALA A 58 -2.06 19.05 10.90
CA ALA A 58 -1.16 19.00 12.05
C ALA A 58 -1.84 19.40 13.37
N ARG A 59 -2.70 20.45 13.34
CA ARG A 59 -3.47 20.89 14.50
C ARG A 59 -4.49 19.86 15.00
N ASN A 60 -5.06 19.05 14.10
CA ASN A 60 -6.13 18.10 14.44
C ASN A 60 -5.55 16.76 14.90
N VAL A 61 -4.40 16.35 14.37
CA VAL A 61 -3.67 15.15 14.85
C VAL A 61 -2.77 15.43 16.06
N GLY A 62 -2.69 16.71 16.51
CA GLY A 62 -1.90 17.09 17.69
C GLY A 62 -0.39 17.19 17.46
N SER A 63 0.06 17.23 16.19
CA SER A 63 1.50 17.32 15.84
C SER A 63 2.00 18.73 15.55
N GLY A 64 1.14 19.76 15.71
CA GLY A 64 1.46 21.17 15.52
C GLY A 64 0.24 22.06 15.64
N LEU A 65 0.42 23.39 15.51
CA LEU A 65 -0.68 24.35 15.67
C LEU A 65 -1.18 24.93 14.34
N VAL A 66 -0.53 24.58 13.22
CA VAL A 66 -0.84 25.14 11.90
C VAL A 66 -1.76 24.24 11.07
N LYS A 67 -2.44 24.84 10.09
CA LYS A 67 -3.40 24.17 9.21
C LYS A 67 -2.70 23.63 7.97
N VAL A 68 -1.77 22.70 8.14
CA VAL A 68 -1.05 22.05 7.05
C VAL A 68 -1.08 20.53 7.23
N TYR A 69 -0.83 19.79 6.16
CA TYR A 69 -0.71 18.34 6.19
C TYR A 69 0.30 17.87 7.25
N ALA A 70 -0.13 16.98 8.12
CA ALA A 70 0.69 16.52 9.24
C ALA A 70 1.77 15.57 8.78
N THR A 71 2.99 15.70 9.31
CA THR A 71 4.09 14.77 9.06
C THR A 71 3.71 13.33 9.44
N ALA A 72 3.00 13.14 10.54
CA ALA A 72 2.51 11.82 10.94
C ALA A 72 1.60 11.17 9.88
N MET A 73 0.76 11.97 9.21
CA MET A 73 -0.14 11.50 8.17
C MET A 73 0.58 11.26 6.85
N MET A 74 1.63 12.04 6.53
CA MET A 74 2.53 11.76 5.42
C MET A 74 3.24 10.41 5.61
N ILE A 75 3.73 10.14 6.81
CA ILE A 75 4.35 8.84 7.14
C ILE A 75 3.34 7.71 6.99
N ALA A 76 2.12 7.86 7.51
CA ALA A 76 1.06 6.85 7.37
C ALA A 76 0.73 6.55 5.89
N LEU A 77 0.71 7.57 5.02
CA LEU A 77 0.50 7.40 3.59
C LEU A 77 1.66 6.64 2.92
N ILE A 78 2.91 6.95 3.31
CA ILE A 78 4.10 6.22 2.87
C ILE A 78 4.04 4.75 3.30
N GLU A 79 3.70 4.48 4.56
CA GLU A 79 3.54 3.12 5.08
C GLU A 79 2.47 2.33 4.31
N LYS A 80 1.33 2.97 4.03
CA LYS A 80 0.25 2.38 3.25
C LYS A 80 0.72 1.99 1.84
N ALA A 81 1.42 2.88 1.13
CA ALA A 81 1.98 2.60 -0.19
C ALA A 81 2.98 1.42 -0.15
N ALA A 82 3.82 1.35 0.90
CA ALA A 82 4.77 0.26 1.06
C ALA A 82 4.08 -1.10 1.36
N VAL A 83 3.01 -1.11 2.18
CA VAL A 83 2.22 -2.32 2.46
C VAL A 83 1.65 -2.89 1.17
N TYR A 84 0.89 -2.09 0.43
CA TYR A 84 0.18 -2.56 -0.76
C TYR A 84 1.12 -2.94 -1.91
N SER A 85 2.33 -2.39 -1.96
CA SER A 85 3.32 -2.79 -2.97
C SER A 85 3.81 -4.23 -2.83
N VAL A 86 3.78 -4.80 -1.63
CA VAL A 86 4.33 -6.13 -1.34
C VAL A 86 3.26 -7.17 -0.94
N GLU A 87 2.09 -6.74 -0.51
CA GLU A 87 1.00 -7.62 -0.06
C GLU A 87 0.66 -8.75 -1.04
N PRO A 88 0.57 -8.52 -2.38
CA PRO A 88 0.27 -9.58 -3.35
C PRO A 88 1.35 -10.66 -3.47
N TYR A 89 2.53 -10.41 -2.92
CA TYR A 89 3.72 -11.28 -3.00
C TYR A 89 4.01 -12.02 -1.70
N LEU A 90 3.17 -11.83 -0.67
CA LEU A 90 3.29 -12.49 0.62
C LEU A 90 2.49 -13.79 0.65
N GLU A 91 2.92 -14.73 1.48
CA GLU A 91 2.17 -15.96 1.71
C GLU A 91 0.85 -15.70 2.47
N PRO A 92 -0.18 -16.53 2.28
CA PRO A 92 -1.42 -16.42 3.04
C PRO A 92 -1.19 -16.36 4.55
N GLY A 93 -1.77 -15.36 5.21
CA GLY A 93 -1.61 -15.15 6.66
C GLY A 93 -0.39 -14.32 7.05
N GLN A 94 0.47 -13.98 6.10
CA GLN A 94 1.55 -13.02 6.33
C GLN A 94 1.09 -11.59 6.11
N GLY A 95 1.79 -10.67 6.76
CA GLY A 95 1.69 -9.24 6.59
C GLY A 95 3.03 -8.57 6.86
N THR A 96 3.06 -7.24 6.90
CA THR A 96 4.26 -6.50 7.27
C THR A 96 3.98 -5.45 8.33
N VAL A 97 4.94 -5.21 9.21
CA VAL A 97 4.92 -4.12 10.19
C VAL A 97 6.08 -3.17 9.95
N GLY A 98 5.87 -1.87 10.14
CA GLY A 98 6.93 -0.87 10.10
C GLY A 98 7.87 -1.03 11.29
N THR A 99 9.17 -0.93 11.04
CA THR A 99 10.22 -1.06 12.09
C THR A 99 11.14 0.13 12.15
N HIS A 100 11.26 0.89 11.06
CA HIS A 100 12.09 2.09 11.03
C HIS A 100 11.57 3.06 9.97
N VAL A 101 11.57 4.35 10.30
CA VAL A 101 11.23 5.46 9.38
C VAL A 101 12.27 6.54 9.54
N ASP A 102 12.93 6.86 8.43
CA ASP A 102 13.89 7.97 8.33
C ASP A 102 13.49 8.79 7.09
N VAL A 103 12.64 9.80 7.29
CA VAL A 103 12.09 10.63 6.23
C VAL A 103 12.15 12.10 6.60
N SER A 104 12.45 12.94 5.63
CA SER A 104 12.31 14.39 5.72
C SER A 104 10.88 14.81 5.34
N HIS A 105 10.40 15.91 5.89
CA HIS A 105 9.19 16.61 5.43
C HIS A 105 9.62 18.06 5.15
N CYS A 106 9.88 18.37 3.89
CA CYS A 106 10.59 19.58 3.48
C CYS A 106 9.66 20.68 2.92
N SER A 107 8.38 20.37 2.65
CA SER A 107 7.42 21.35 2.13
C SER A 107 6.04 21.17 2.75
N ALA A 108 5.38 22.27 3.13
CA ALA A 108 4.06 22.26 3.73
C ALA A 108 2.97 22.20 2.66
N THR A 109 1.97 21.33 2.85
CA THR A 109 0.82 21.20 1.97
C THR A 109 -0.46 21.70 2.64
N PRO A 110 -1.25 22.60 2.03
CA PRO A 110 -2.48 23.14 2.61
C PRO A 110 -3.66 22.16 2.50
N LEU A 111 -4.73 22.47 3.25
CA LEU A 111 -6.03 21.82 3.16
C LEU A 111 -6.56 21.80 1.70
N GLY A 112 -7.15 20.70 1.29
CA GLY A 112 -7.79 20.51 -0.02
C GLY A 112 -6.86 20.12 -1.15
N MET A 113 -5.54 20.18 -0.96
CA MET A 113 -4.56 19.78 -1.97
C MET A 113 -4.40 18.27 -2.00
N LYS A 114 -4.19 17.70 -3.18
CA LYS A 114 -3.87 16.29 -3.38
C LYS A 114 -2.43 16.01 -2.98
N VAL A 115 -2.21 14.89 -2.28
CA VAL A 115 -0.89 14.35 -1.93
C VAL A 115 -0.80 12.89 -2.33
N TRP A 116 0.40 12.43 -2.67
CA TRP A 116 0.66 11.01 -2.91
C TRP A 116 2.04 10.60 -2.41
N ALA A 117 2.14 9.34 -2.04
CA ALA A 117 3.40 8.70 -1.68
C ALA A 117 3.79 7.66 -2.73
N GLU A 118 5.06 7.58 -3.03
CA GLU A 118 5.67 6.58 -3.90
C GLU A 118 6.72 5.80 -3.12
N THR A 119 6.75 4.49 -3.31
CA THR A 119 7.70 3.61 -2.64
C THR A 119 8.33 2.66 -3.65
N GLU A 120 9.58 2.30 -3.43
CA GLU A 120 10.29 1.29 -4.20
C GLU A 120 11.05 0.36 -3.25
N LEU A 121 10.79 -0.94 -3.36
CA LEU A 121 11.52 -1.95 -2.60
C LEU A 121 12.95 -2.06 -3.14
N VAL A 122 13.93 -1.57 -2.38
CA VAL A 122 15.34 -1.50 -2.78
C VAL A 122 16.21 -2.56 -2.11
N GLY A 123 15.69 -3.26 -1.11
CA GLY A 123 16.43 -4.31 -0.43
C GLY A 123 15.54 -5.32 0.27
N ILE A 124 15.98 -6.57 0.25
CA ILE A 124 15.36 -7.70 0.97
C ILE A 124 16.48 -8.41 1.73
N ASP A 125 16.37 -8.45 3.05
CA ASP A 125 17.25 -9.24 3.93
C ASP A 125 16.38 -10.17 4.76
N ARG A 126 16.22 -11.42 4.30
CA ARG A 126 15.33 -12.43 4.90
C ARG A 126 13.89 -11.90 4.97
N ARG A 127 13.44 -11.52 6.18
CA ARG A 127 12.11 -10.96 6.45
C ARG A 127 12.08 -9.43 6.52
N LYS A 128 13.24 -8.77 6.45
CA LYS A 128 13.37 -7.31 6.46
C LYS A 128 13.27 -6.78 5.04
N LEU A 129 12.40 -5.81 4.85
CA LEU A 129 12.16 -5.11 3.60
C LEU A 129 12.60 -3.67 3.75
N ILE A 130 13.35 -3.16 2.76
CA ILE A 130 13.93 -1.83 2.77
C ILE A 130 13.37 -1.07 1.56
N PHE A 131 12.73 0.06 1.83
CA PHE A 131 12.11 0.90 0.82
C PHE A 131 12.82 2.24 0.73
N ARG A 132 13.02 2.72 -0.49
CA ARG A 132 13.16 4.13 -0.79
C ARG A 132 11.76 4.71 -0.93
N VAL A 133 11.51 5.88 -0.35
CA VAL A 133 10.18 6.48 -0.30
C VAL A 133 10.25 7.96 -0.63
N ALA A 134 9.18 8.46 -1.25
CA ALA A 134 9.00 9.88 -1.52
C ALA A 134 7.51 10.23 -1.41
N ALA A 135 7.22 11.44 -0.97
CA ALA A 135 5.88 12.01 -0.94
C ALA A 135 5.84 13.33 -1.71
N TYR A 136 4.74 13.57 -2.38
CA TYR A 136 4.54 14.70 -3.29
C TYR A 136 3.18 15.34 -3.04
N ASP A 137 3.08 16.60 -3.41
CA ASP A 137 1.83 17.30 -3.66
C ASP A 137 1.78 17.85 -5.10
N GLU A 138 0.72 18.58 -5.45
CA GLU A 138 0.54 19.16 -6.80
C GLU A 138 1.63 20.17 -7.18
N ARG A 139 2.49 20.60 -6.24
CA ARG A 139 3.60 21.54 -6.49
C ARG A 139 4.96 20.86 -6.52
N GLY A 140 5.05 19.58 -6.13
CA GLY A 140 6.30 18.82 -6.19
C GLY A 140 6.58 17.97 -4.95
N LEU A 141 7.84 17.71 -4.70
CA LEU A 141 8.32 16.90 -3.58
C LEU A 141 8.03 17.59 -2.24
N ILE A 142 7.37 16.88 -1.33
CA ILE A 142 7.12 17.34 0.05
C ILE A 142 7.90 16.57 1.10
N GLY A 143 8.41 15.38 0.76
CA GLY A 143 9.24 14.58 1.67
C GLY A 143 9.83 13.38 0.98
N GLU A 144 10.96 12.89 1.50
CA GLU A 144 11.64 11.71 0.99
C GLU A 144 12.47 11.03 2.07
N GLY A 145 12.86 9.78 1.83
CA GLY A 145 13.73 9.06 2.76
C GLY A 145 13.71 7.55 2.59
N ARG A 146 13.79 6.87 3.72
CA ARG A 146 13.86 5.41 3.82
C ARG A 146 12.86 4.89 4.83
N HIS A 147 12.25 3.75 4.50
CA HIS A 147 11.35 3.03 5.38
C HIS A 147 11.72 1.56 5.42
N GLU A 148 11.71 0.96 6.62
CA GLU A 148 11.96 -0.47 6.79
C GLU A 148 10.73 -1.15 7.37
N ARG A 149 10.40 -2.31 6.80
CA ARG A 149 9.30 -3.15 7.24
C ARG A 149 9.80 -4.58 7.50
N PHE A 150 9.04 -5.33 8.29
CA PHE A 150 9.36 -6.71 8.62
C PHE A 150 8.17 -7.62 8.32
N ILE A 151 8.38 -8.72 7.60
CA ILE A 151 7.35 -9.71 7.29
C ILE A 151 7.03 -10.49 8.57
N ILE A 152 5.76 -10.57 8.90
CA ILE A 152 5.23 -11.26 10.09
C ILE A 152 4.15 -12.27 9.70
N ASP A 153 3.90 -13.21 10.60
CA ASP A 153 2.66 -13.99 10.65
C ASP A 153 1.65 -13.17 11.47
N ASN A 154 0.55 -12.77 10.86
CA ASN A 154 -0.41 -11.83 11.45
C ASN A 154 -1.00 -12.37 12.77
N GLN A 155 -1.38 -13.66 12.81
CA GLN A 155 -2.00 -14.26 14.01
C GLN A 155 -1.01 -14.36 15.17
N LYS A 156 0.20 -14.86 14.91
CA LYS A 156 1.23 -14.99 15.95
C LYS A 156 1.69 -13.63 16.45
N PHE A 157 1.80 -12.66 15.56
CA PHE A 157 2.21 -11.31 15.92
C PHE A 157 1.16 -10.64 16.82
N GLN A 158 -0.14 -10.74 16.43
CA GLN A 158 -1.24 -10.18 17.21
C GLN A 158 -1.32 -10.87 18.59
N ALA A 159 -1.33 -12.21 18.64
CA ALA A 159 -1.39 -12.95 19.90
C ALA A 159 -0.25 -12.57 20.88
N LYS A 160 0.96 -12.33 20.32
CA LYS A 160 2.09 -11.86 21.15
C LYS A 160 1.90 -10.42 21.65
N ALA A 161 1.27 -9.56 20.87
CA ALA A 161 0.98 -8.19 21.29
C ALA A 161 -0.11 -8.16 22.36
N ASP A 162 -1.16 -8.98 22.21
CA ASP A 162 -2.28 -9.09 23.18
C ASP A 162 -1.86 -9.70 24.52
N ALA A 163 -0.74 -10.44 24.55
CA ALA A 163 -0.20 -11.07 25.75
C ALA A 163 0.73 -10.15 26.58
N LYS A 164 0.90 -8.86 26.22
CA LYS A 164 1.66 -7.87 26.98
C LYS A 164 0.85 -7.24 28.08
#